data_13a4bd25389c5034b42516e8d4fae60e
#
_entry.id   13a4bd25389c5034b42516e8d4fae60e
#
_cell.length_a   1.000
_cell.length_b   1.000
_cell.length_c   1.000
_cell.angle_alpha   90.00
_cell.angle_beta   90.00
_cell.angle_gamma   90.00
#
_symmetry.space_group_name_H-M   'P 1'
#
loop_
_entity.id
_entity.type
_entity.pdbx_description
1 polymer ?
#
loop_
_entity_poly.entity_id
_entity_poly.type
_entity_poly.pdbx_seq_one_letter_code
_entity_poly.pdbx_strand_id
1 'polypeptide(L)'
;AFAQNDPTVMTINGQPVSRSEFEYSYNKNNSEGVIDKKSVNEYVDLFVNYKLKVQAALDACLDTLSSFKAEFLQYRDQQIRPFVISDKDVEAEAHRIYNDTKQRVLAAGGMVRPAHILIRLGQKASAAEQDKAKYRADSLYQVLRKGGNFAELARKYSDDKGSAVKGGDISWITRGQTVKAFEDACFSMKVGEMSKPVLSEFGYHIIKLMGKQDFFPYDSVRNDICHFIDARGIREHIIDVKLDSISKSSAQLKDKEAVLDDMTAKMTAKDDQLKYLVQEYHDGLLLYEISNRLVWEKAARDEEALAAYFAKHKKNYAWDEPRFKGIAYHVKNQADVKAVKKALKGKPFDEWAEVLRSSFNADSVIRIRVEKGIFKMGDNALVDNKVFRRDVKVEPLKEYPIDATYGKVLKKGPKEYT
;
A
#
# COMPACT_ATOMS: atom_id res chain seq x y z
N ALA A 1 -35.87 -27.42 -13.43
CA ALA A 1 -35.28 -26.23 -14.04
C ALA A 1 -35.01 -26.58 -15.50
N PHE A 2 -35.68 -25.93 -16.43
CA PHE A 2 -35.34 -26.04 -17.85
C PHE A 2 -33.96 -25.45 -18.03
N ALA A 3 -33.01 -26.18 -18.61
CA ALA A 3 -31.76 -25.63 -19.06
C ALA A 3 -32.12 -24.48 -19.99
N GLN A 4 -31.80 -23.25 -19.59
CA GLN A 4 -32.03 -22.09 -20.41
C GLN A 4 -31.14 -22.26 -21.64
N ASN A 5 -31.76 -22.43 -22.83
CA ASN A 5 -31.04 -22.62 -24.07
C ASN A 5 -30.23 -21.34 -24.33
N ASP A 6 -28.89 -21.40 -24.23
CA ASP A 6 -27.99 -20.30 -24.53
C ASP A 6 -27.59 -20.35 -26.03
N PRO A 7 -28.37 -19.75 -26.92
CA PRO A 7 -28.17 -19.91 -28.34
C PRO A 7 -26.92 -19.21 -28.82
N THR A 8 -26.27 -19.76 -29.82
CA THR A 8 -25.23 -19.06 -30.58
C THR A 8 -25.85 -17.89 -31.33
N VAL A 9 -25.38 -16.67 -31.04
CA VAL A 9 -25.85 -15.41 -31.66
C VAL A 9 -24.96 -14.96 -32.82
N MET A 10 -23.71 -15.39 -32.85
CA MET A 10 -22.78 -15.15 -33.95
C MET A 10 -21.67 -16.20 -33.98
N THR A 11 -20.94 -16.27 -35.10
CA THR A 11 -19.74 -17.11 -35.23
C THR A 11 -18.60 -16.22 -35.71
N ILE A 12 -17.47 -16.19 -34.97
CA ILE A 12 -16.30 -15.36 -35.26
C ILE A 12 -15.13 -16.32 -35.52
N ASN A 13 -14.55 -16.29 -36.70
CA ASN A 13 -13.46 -17.18 -37.12
C ASN A 13 -13.73 -18.66 -36.79
N GLY A 14 -14.96 -19.10 -37.05
CA GLY A 14 -15.41 -20.50 -36.79
C GLY A 14 -15.76 -20.81 -35.33
N GLN A 15 -15.53 -19.92 -34.41
CA GLN A 15 -15.86 -20.08 -32.98
C GLN A 15 -17.26 -19.51 -32.69
N PRO A 16 -18.15 -20.28 -32.07
CA PRO A 16 -19.49 -19.82 -31.73
C PRO A 16 -19.42 -18.88 -30.50
N VAL A 17 -20.19 -17.81 -30.54
CA VAL A 17 -20.42 -16.91 -29.42
C VAL A 17 -21.84 -17.10 -28.94
N SER A 18 -22.01 -17.39 -27.65
CA SER A 18 -23.31 -17.52 -27.05
C SER A 18 -23.98 -16.19 -26.78
N ARG A 19 -25.30 -16.18 -26.62
CA ARG A 19 -26.08 -15.03 -26.26
C ARG A 19 -25.61 -14.45 -24.90
N SER A 20 -25.45 -15.30 -23.91
CA SER A 20 -25.06 -14.88 -22.57
C SER A 20 -23.66 -14.25 -22.53
N GLU A 21 -22.71 -14.76 -23.32
CA GLU A 21 -21.38 -14.17 -23.47
C GLU A 21 -21.45 -12.75 -24.05
N PHE A 22 -22.19 -12.59 -25.15
CA PHE A 22 -22.34 -11.27 -25.77
C PHE A 22 -23.09 -10.30 -24.87
N GLU A 23 -24.21 -10.72 -24.25
CA GLU A 23 -24.98 -9.89 -23.32
C GLU A 23 -24.15 -9.45 -22.11
N TYR A 24 -23.34 -10.35 -21.53
CA TYR A 24 -22.44 -9.99 -20.43
C TYR A 24 -21.49 -8.86 -20.85
N SER A 25 -20.80 -9.03 -21.96
CA SER A 25 -19.83 -8.06 -22.47
C SER A 25 -20.50 -6.72 -22.83
N TYR A 26 -21.64 -6.78 -23.52
CA TYR A 26 -22.43 -5.59 -23.89
C TYR A 26 -22.89 -4.80 -22.66
N ASN A 27 -23.52 -5.48 -21.71
CA ASN A 27 -24.09 -4.83 -20.52
C ASN A 27 -23.02 -4.19 -19.63
N LYS A 28 -21.85 -4.86 -19.49
CA LYS A 28 -20.73 -4.33 -18.73
C LYS A 28 -20.20 -3.03 -19.35
N ASN A 29 -20.04 -3.00 -20.67
CA ASN A 29 -19.53 -1.84 -21.40
C ASN A 29 -20.59 -0.73 -21.62
N ASN A 30 -21.83 -0.97 -21.25
CA ASN A 30 -22.94 0.01 -21.30
C ASN A 30 -23.58 0.22 -19.93
N SER A 31 -22.89 -0.12 -18.83
CA SER A 31 -23.41 0.02 -17.46
C SER A 31 -23.65 1.49 -17.07
N GLU A 32 -24.29 1.68 -15.94
CA GLU A 32 -24.52 3.03 -15.38
C GLU A 32 -23.18 3.70 -15.11
N GLY A 33 -23.02 4.95 -15.60
CA GLY A 33 -21.76 5.70 -15.49
C GLY A 33 -20.88 5.67 -16.75
N VAL A 34 -21.13 4.80 -17.73
CA VAL A 34 -20.43 4.84 -19.01
C VAL A 34 -20.94 6.03 -19.83
N ILE A 35 -20.02 6.95 -20.20
CA ILE A 35 -20.34 8.20 -20.89
C ILE A 35 -20.70 7.96 -22.36
N ASP A 36 -19.98 7.04 -23.03
CA ASP A 36 -20.12 6.76 -24.47
C ASP A 36 -20.77 5.38 -24.70
N LYS A 37 -22.05 5.29 -24.31
CA LYS A 37 -22.83 4.05 -24.48
C LYS A 37 -23.05 3.77 -25.97
N LYS A 38 -22.89 2.53 -26.36
CA LYS A 38 -23.06 2.07 -27.73
C LYS A 38 -24.40 1.33 -27.90
N SER A 39 -25.03 1.51 -29.04
CA SER A 39 -26.11 0.64 -29.46
C SER A 39 -25.61 -0.78 -29.67
N VAL A 40 -26.49 -1.76 -29.69
CA VAL A 40 -26.12 -3.16 -29.94
C VAL A 40 -25.37 -3.30 -31.25
N ASN A 41 -25.83 -2.65 -32.34
CA ASN A 41 -25.20 -2.73 -33.65
C ASN A 41 -23.78 -2.13 -33.67
N GLU A 42 -23.57 -0.99 -33.03
CA GLU A 42 -22.23 -0.39 -32.88
C GLU A 42 -21.29 -1.24 -32.03
N TYR A 43 -21.85 -1.92 -31.02
CA TYR A 43 -21.07 -2.78 -30.13
C TYR A 43 -20.66 -4.11 -30.80
N VAL A 44 -21.46 -4.65 -31.73
CA VAL A 44 -21.12 -5.86 -32.48
C VAL A 44 -19.77 -5.74 -33.15
N ASP A 45 -19.50 -4.62 -33.84
CA ASP A 45 -18.21 -4.41 -34.53
C ASP A 45 -17.04 -4.36 -33.55
N LEU A 46 -17.23 -3.73 -32.40
CA LEU A 46 -16.22 -3.67 -31.35
C LEU A 46 -15.95 -5.07 -30.76
N PHE A 47 -17.02 -5.83 -30.50
CA PHE A 47 -16.93 -7.18 -29.97
C PHE A 47 -16.26 -8.14 -30.95
N VAL A 48 -16.62 -8.08 -32.24
CA VAL A 48 -15.97 -8.90 -33.28
C VAL A 48 -14.48 -8.59 -33.37
N ASN A 49 -14.11 -7.31 -33.38
CA ASN A 49 -12.69 -6.89 -33.39
C ASN A 49 -11.95 -7.36 -32.16
N TYR A 50 -12.57 -7.29 -30.97
CA TYR A 50 -12.03 -7.83 -29.73
C TYR A 50 -11.73 -9.33 -29.85
N LYS A 51 -12.71 -10.13 -30.26
CA LYS A 51 -12.56 -11.59 -30.39
C LYS A 51 -11.51 -11.98 -31.45
N LEU A 52 -11.44 -11.26 -32.57
CA LEU A 52 -10.41 -11.49 -33.59
C LEU A 52 -9.00 -11.22 -33.08
N LYS A 53 -8.81 -10.18 -32.27
CA LYS A 53 -7.52 -9.90 -31.64
C LYS A 53 -7.13 -10.94 -30.61
N VAL A 54 -8.09 -11.41 -29.80
CA VAL A 54 -7.87 -12.51 -28.86
C VAL A 54 -7.44 -13.76 -29.63
N GLN A 55 -8.13 -14.11 -30.74
CA GLN A 55 -7.74 -15.24 -31.57
C GLN A 55 -6.32 -15.07 -32.13
N ALA A 56 -5.97 -13.91 -32.65
CA ALA A 56 -4.62 -13.65 -33.13
C ALA A 56 -3.54 -13.81 -32.05
N ALA A 57 -3.86 -13.47 -30.79
CA ALA A 57 -2.98 -13.70 -29.66
C ALA A 57 -2.80 -15.19 -29.34
N LEU A 58 -3.88 -15.96 -29.40
CA LEU A 58 -3.84 -17.43 -29.22
C LEU A 58 -3.05 -18.10 -30.35
N ASP A 59 -3.27 -17.70 -31.60
CA ASP A 59 -2.53 -18.22 -32.78
C ASP A 59 -1.02 -17.92 -32.64
N ALA A 60 -0.67 -16.81 -31.98
CA ALA A 60 0.71 -16.46 -31.63
C ALA A 60 1.22 -17.13 -30.33
N CYS A 61 0.44 -18.02 -29.72
CA CYS A 61 0.75 -18.74 -28.47
C CYS A 61 1.10 -17.81 -27.30
N LEU A 62 0.48 -16.62 -27.20
CA LEU A 62 0.79 -15.65 -26.15
C LEU A 62 0.28 -16.08 -24.77
N ASP A 63 -0.74 -16.93 -24.71
CA ASP A 63 -1.24 -17.61 -23.53
C ASP A 63 -0.22 -18.56 -22.88
N THR A 64 0.79 -18.96 -23.62
CA THR A 64 1.86 -19.87 -23.11
C THR A 64 2.98 -19.13 -22.39
N LEU A 65 3.06 -17.82 -22.50
CA LEU A 65 4.10 -17.00 -21.87
C LEU A 65 4.04 -17.11 -20.35
N SER A 66 5.21 -17.19 -19.71
CA SER A 66 5.31 -17.28 -18.24
C SER A 66 4.73 -16.02 -17.56
N SER A 67 4.92 -14.85 -18.16
CA SER A 67 4.36 -13.58 -17.65
C SER A 67 2.83 -13.59 -17.69
N PHE A 68 2.26 -14.02 -18.83
CA PHE A 68 0.82 -14.15 -18.99
C PHE A 68 0.22 -15.11 -17.95
N LYS A 69 0.81 -16.32 -17.84
CA LYS A 69 0.34 -17.32 -16.88
C LYS A 69 0.39 -16.82 -15.45
N ALA A 70 1.49 -16.18 -15.05
CA ALA A 70 1.64 -15.65 -13.70
C ALA A 70 0.57 -14.60 -13.38
N GLU A 71 0.33 -13.67 -14.30
CA GLU A 71 -0.64 -12.60 -14.12
C GLU A 71 -2.08 -13.12 -14.13
N PHE A 72 -2.40 -14.02 -15.05
CA PHE A 72 -3.72 -14.64 -15.12
C PHE A 72 -4.02 -15.46 -13.85
N LEU A 73 -3.09 -16.31 -13.42
CA LEU A 73 -3.25 -17.12 -12.20
C LEU A 73 -3.43 -16.25 -10.96
N GLN A 74 -2.68 -15.16 -10.85
CA GLN A 74 -2.85 -14.21 -9.74
C GLN A 74 -4.26 -13.62 -9.69
N TYR A 75 -4.83 -13.25 -10.84
CA TYR A 75 -6.19 -12.73 -10.93
C TYR A 75 -7.23 -13.82 -10.62
N ARG A 76 -7.11 -15.00 -11.24
CA ARG A 76 -7.97 -16.16 -10.96
C ARG A 76 -7.99 -16.45 -9.46
N ASP A 77 -6.84 -16.47 -8.84
CA ASP A 77 -6.69 -16.76 -7.41
C ASP A 77 -7.41 -15.75 -6.54
N GLN A 78 -7.33 -14.46 -6.87
CA GLN A 78 -8.09 -13.42 -6.17
C GLN A 78 -9.59 -13.67 -6.19
N GLN A 79 -10.12 -14.29 -7.27
CA GLN A 79 -11.53 -14.59 -7.37
C GLN A 79 -11.92 -15.89 -6.67
N ILE A 80 -11.06 -16.89 -6.65
CA ILE A 80 -11.38 -18.25 -6.21
C ILE A 80 -10.96 -18.52 -4.76
N ARG A 81 -9.78 -18.01 -4.32
CA ARG A 81 -9.25 -18.28 -2.97
C ARG A 81 -10.22 -17.97 -1.82
N PRO A 82 -11.03 -16.90 -1.86
CA PRO A 82 -12.00 -16.65 -0.78
C PRO A 82 -13.01 -17.77 -0.57
N PHE A 83 -13.30 -18.58 -1.60
CA PHE A 83 -14.25 -19.69 -1.56
C PHE A 83 -13.64 -21.03 -1.12
N VAL A 84 -12.32 -21.09 -0.92
CA VAL A 84 -11.62 -22.28 -0.41
C VAL A 84 -12.03 -22.60 1.03
N ILE A 85 -12.31 -21.55 1.82
CA ILE A 85 -12.66 -21.65 3.24
C ILE A 85 -14.10 -21.22 3.46
N SER A 86 -14.69 -21.77 4.50
CA SER A 86 -16.02 -21.41 5.02
C SER A 86 -15.91 -20.67 6.35
N ASP A 87 -17.01 -20.10 6.81
CA ASP A 87 -17.10 -19.51 8.15
C ASP A 87 -16.71 -20.52 9.25
N LYS A 88 -16.93 -21.82 9.01
CA LYS A 88 -16.53 -22.87 9.97
C LYS A 88 -15.02 -23.00 10.08
N ASP A 89 -14.27 -22.80 8.99
CA ASP A 89 -12.82 -22.85 9.01
C ASP A 89 -12.25 -21.64 9.76
N VAL A 90 -12.84 -20.46 9.57
CA VAL A 90 -12.48 -19.23 10.31
C VAL A 90 -12.81 -19.37 11.79
N GLU A 91 -13.97 -19.93 12.11
CA GLU A 91 -14.41 -20.17 13.49
C GLU A 91 -13.49 -21.17 14.21
N ALA A 92 -13.06 -22.22 13.52
CA ALA A 92 -12.09 -23.18 14.06
C ALA A 92 -10.76 -22.52 14.43
N GLU A 93 -10.26 -21.64 13.57
CA GLU A 93 -9.05 -20.85 13.85
C GLU A 93 -9.26 -19.84 14.99
N ALA A 94 -10.43 -19.19 15.05
CA ALA A 94 -10.77 -18.30 16.16
C ALA A 94 -10.78 -19.05 17.50
N HIS A 95 -11.33 -20.24 17.55
CA HIS A 95 -11.26 -21.09 18.73
C HIS A 95 -9.83 -21.50 19.08
N ARG A 96 -8.99 -21.80 18.09
CA ARG A 96 -7.57 -22.12 18.33
C ARG A 96 -6.85 -20.93 18.95
N ILE A 97 -6.98 -19.73 18.37
CA ILE A 97 -6.38 -18.50 18.90
C ILE A 97 -6.88 -18.21 20.32
N TYR A 98 -8.17 -18.36 20.56
CA TYR A 98 -8.77 -18.21 21.89
C TYR A 98 -8.14 -19.16 22.90
N ASN A 99 -8.07 -20.46 22.58
CA ASN A 99 -7.54 -21.47 23.48
C ASN A 99 -6.06 -21.24 23.78
N ASP A 100 -5.25 -20.95 22.78
CA ASP A 100 -3.82 -20.66 22.93
C ASP A 100 -3.60 -19.40 23.81
N THR A 101 -4.42 -18.37 23.61
CA THR A 101 -4.36 -17.13 24.41
C THR A 101 -4.81 -17.37 25.84
N LYS A 102 -5.91 -18.08 26.02
CA LYS A 102 -6.43 -18.48 27.34
C LYS A 102 -5.40 -19.27 28.12
N GLN A 103 -4.77 -20.27 27.53
CA GLN A 103 -3.73 -21.06 28.16
C GLN A 103 -2.55 -20.21 28.63
N ARG A 104 -2.05 -19.29 27.78
CA ARG A 104 -0.97 -18.37 28.16
C ARG A 104 -1.35 -17.46 29.32
N VAL A 105 -2.57 -16.91 29.29
CA VAL A 105 -3.06 -16.02 30.35
C VAL A 105 -3.24 -16.80 31.66
N LEU A 106 -3.79 -18.01 31.62
CA LEU A 106 -3.93 -18.85 32.79
C LEU A 106 -2.57 -19.23 33.42
N ALA A 107 -1.61 -19.63 32.58
CA ALA A 107 -0.24 -19.93 33.01
C ALA A 107 0.44 -18.72 33.69
N ALA A 108 0.07 -17.49 33.27
CA ALA A 108 0.55 -16.24 33.85
C ALA A 108 -0.22 -15.80 35.12
N GLY A 109 -1.24 -16.56 35.55
CA GLY A 109 -2.03 -16.28 36.78
C GLY A 109 -3.37 -15.57 36.50
N GLY A 110 -3.88 -15.63 35.28
CA GLY A 110 -5.16 -15.04 34.88
C GLY A 110 -5.10 -13.54 34.59
N MET A 111 -6.21 -12.89 34.85
CA MET A 111 -6.41 -11.45 34.58
C MET A 111 -6.81 -10.71 35.86
N VAL A 112 -6.34 -9.49 35.99
CA VAL A 112 -6.72 -8.58 37.08
C VAL A 112 -7.21 -7.26 36.52
N ARG A 113 -8.16 -6.62 37.22
CA ARG A 113 -8.63 -5.28 36.89
C ARG A 113 -8.30 -4.34 38.03
N PRO A 114 -7.17 -3.67 38.00
CA PRO A 114 -6.79 -2.70 39.01
C PRO A 114 -7.29 -1.30 38.65
N ALA A 115 -7.54 -0.50 39.70
CA ALA A 115 -7.56 0.93 39.63
C ALA A 115 -6.36 1.48 40.40
N HIS A 116 -5.73 2.56 39.96
CA HIS A 116 -4.58 3.13 40.65
C HIS A 116 -4.58 4.66 40.76
N ILE A 117 -3.85 5.14 41.74
CA ILE A 117 -3.44 6.55 41.88
C ILE A 117 -1.92 6.58 41.77
N LEU A 118 -1.42 7.23 40.75
CA LEU A 118 0.03 7.42 40.54
C LEU A 118 0.48 8.76 41.14
N ILE A 119 1.50 8.72 41.98
CA ILE A 119 2.29 9.89 42.36
C ILE A 119 3.62 9.75 41.63
N ARG A 120 3.76 10.51 40.55
CA ARG A 120 4.91 10.41 39.67
C ARG A 120 6.21 10.77 40.36
N LEU A 121 7.25 10.01 40.05
CA LEU A 121 8.62 10.25 40.49
C LEU A 121 9.57 10.02 39.33
N GLY A 122 10.42 10.97 39.04
CA GLY A 122 11.43 10.82 37.96
C GLY A 122 12.52 9.83 38.37
N GLN A 123 13.07 9.09 37.41
CA GLN A 123 14.15 8.11 37.69
C GLN A 123 15.41 8.73 38.31
N LYS A 124 15.65 10.03 38.06
CA LYS A 124 16.80 10.79 38.61
C LYS A 124 16.38 11.72 39.73
N ALA A 125 15.26 11.45 40.41
CA ALA A 125 14.76 12.30 41.49
C ALA A 125 15.72 12.33 42.68
N SER A 126 15.93 13.51 43.22
CA SER A 126 16.71 13.73 44.46
C SER A 126 16.03 13.06 45.65
N ALA A 127 16.78 12.84 46.73
CA ALA A 127 16.24 12.28 47.98
C ALA A 127 15.05 13.11 48.51
N ALA A 128 15.14 14.44 48.46
CA ALA A 128 14.06 15.32 48.89
C ALA A 128 12.79 15.18 48.03
N GLU A 129 12.91 14.95 46.71
CA GLU A 129 11.78 14.69 45.82
C GLU A 129 11.16 13.31 46.07
N GLN A 130 12.00 12.33 46.36
CA GLN A 130 11.54 10.96 46.74
C GLN A 130 10.75 11.04 48.07
N ASP A 131 11.25 11.70 49.07
CA ASP A 131 10.57 11.86 50.37
C ASP A 131 9.24 12.62 50.21
N LYS A 132 9.19 13.66 49.40
CA LYS A 132 7.98 14.42 49.10
C LYS A 132 6.94 13.56 48.38
N ALA A 133 7.34 12.77 47.37
CA ALA A 133 6.45 11.89 46.66
C ALA A 133 5.90 10.78 47.58
N LYS A 134 6.78 10.21 48.38
CA LYS A 134 6.39 9.21 49.38
C LYS A 134 5.39 9.75 50.40
N TYR A 135 5.68 10.93 50.99
CA TYR A 135 4.78 11.59 51.90
C TYR A 135 3.40 11.87 51.31
N ARG A 136 3.36 12.33 50.04
CA ARG A 136 2.12 12.56 49.31
C ARG A 136 1.34 11.28 49.08
N ALA A 137 2.01 10.19 48.71
CA ALA A 137 1.38 8.86 48.53
C ALA A 137 0.85 8.30 49.86
N ASP A 138 1.65 8.38 50.91
CA ASP A 138 1.24 7.92 52.26
C ASP A 138 0.06 8.75 52.79
N SER A 139 0.04 10.05 52.60
CA SER A 139 -1.06 10.93 52.99
C SER A 139 -2.35 10.58 52.28
N LEU A 140 -2.33 10.33 50.96
CA LEU A 140 -3.50 9.87 50.17
C LEU A 140 -3.96 8.50 50.59
N TYR A 141 -3.04 7.60 50.89
CA TYR A 141 -3.37 6.27 51.40
C TYR A 141 -4.09 6.35 52.73
N GLN A 142 -3.68 7.25 53.65
CA GLN A 142 -4.38 7.44 54.92
C GLN A 142 -5.80 7.99 54.76
N VAL A 143 -6.01 8.91 53.78
CA VAL A 143 -7.34 9.44 53.47
C VAL A 143 -8.24 8.30 52.93
N LEU A 144 -7.69 7.47 52.05
CA LEU A 144 -8.41 6.30 51.50
C LEU A 144 -8.77 5.28 52.60
N ARG A 145 -7.85 5.01 53.54
CA ARG A 145 -8.10 4.12 54.69
C ARG A 145 -9.21 4.62 55.61
N LYS A 146 -9.43 5.93 55.66
CA LYS A 146 -10.52 6.56 56.44
C LYS A 146 -11.83 6.65 55.66
N GLY A 147 -11.95 5.97 54.52
CA GLY A 147 -13.19 5.91 53.74
C GLY A 147 -13.27 6.90 52.57
N GLY A 148 -12.15 7.56 52.22
CA GLY A 148 -12.11 8.45 51.05
C GLY A 148 -12.50 7.71 49.76
N ASN A 149 -13.22 8.42 48.85
CA ASN A 149 -13.63 7.84 47.58
C ASN A 149 -12.40 7.72 46.64
N PHE A 150 -12.07 6.46 46.30
CA PHE A 150 -10.90 6.15 45.49
C PHE A 150 -10.93 6.84 44.10
N ALA A 151 -12.09 6.76 43.42
CA ALA A 151 -12.23 7.32 42.07
C ALA A 151 -12.14 8.86 42.05
N GLU A 152 -12.68 9.53 43.06
CA GLU A 152 -12.56 11.00 43.19
C GLU A 152 -11.14 11.42 43.49
N LEU A 153 -10.44 10.70 44.38
CA LEU A 153 -9.04 10.99 44.69
C LEU A 153 -8.14 10.68 43.51
N ALA A 154 -8.43 9.64 42.73
CA ALA A 154 -7.71 9.34 41.50
C ALA A 154 -7.86 10.49 40.48
N ARG A 155 -9.09 10.97 40.23
CA ARG A 155 -9.35 12.10 39.33
C ARG A 155 -8.61 13.35 39.77
N LYS A 156 -8.55 13.62 41.07
CA LYS A 156 -7.99 14.85 41.63
C LYS A 156 -6.46 14.82 41.73
N TYR A 157 -5.90 13.69 42.14
CA TYR A 157 -4.52 13.63 42.58
C TYR A 157 -3.60 12.70 41.77
N SER A 158 -4.15 11.84 40.92
CA SER A 158 -3.32 10.96 40.09
C SER A 158 -2.57 11.73 39.02
N ASP A 159 -1.29 11.42 38.92
CA ASP A 159 -0.42 11.94 37.86
C ASP A 159 -0.52 11.10 36.57
N ASP A 160 -1.16 9.95 36.59
CA ASP A 160 -1.61 9.23 35.40
C ASP A 160 -2.96 9.78 34.90
N LYS A 161 -2.90 10.76 33.99
CA LYS A 161 -4.10 11.44 33.48
C LYS A 161 -4.98 10.53 32.63
N GLY A 162 -4.40 9.49 32.02
CA GLY A 162 -5.12 8.53 31.19
C GLY A 162 -6.15 7.71 31.97
N SER A 163 -5.76 7.19 33.14
CA SER A 163 -6.67 6.46 34.02
C SER A 163 -7.41 7.36 35.01
N ALA A 164 -6.84 8.50 35.39
CA ALA A 164 -7.44 9.42 36.37
C ALA A 164 -8.88 9.82 35.99
N VAL A 165 -9.13 10.16 34.73
CA VAL A 165 -10.47 10.52 34.21
C VAL A 165 -11.51 9.42 34.38
N LYS A 166 -11.06 8.17 34.43
CA LYS A 166 -11.85 6.96 34.68
C LYS A 166 -11.84 6.52 36.15
N GLY A 167 -11.42 7.43 37.07
CA GLY A 167 -11.30 7.10 38.48
C GLY A 167 -10.13 6.18 38.83
N GLY A 168 -9.12 6.16 38.00
CA GLY A 168 -7.93 5.31 38.16
C GLY A 168 -8.03 3.93 37.52
N ASP A 169 -9.17 3.55 36.92
CA ASP A 169 -9.38 2.24 36.27
C ASP A 169 -8.53 2.11 35.01
N ILE A 170 -7.65 1.13 34.98
CA ILE A 170 -6.80 0.79 33.83
C ILE A 170 -7.31 -0.42 33.04
N SER A 171 -8.54 -0.88 33.31
CA SER A 171 -9.16 -2.06 32.69
C SER A 171 -8.46 -3.39 33.08
N TRP A 172 -8.80 -4.46 32.36
CA TRP A 172 -8.23 -5.78 32.58
C TRP A 172 -6.81 -5.87 32.03
N ILE A 173 -5.89 -6.39 32.85
CA ILE A 173 -4.49 -6.62 32.46
C ILE A 173 -4.09 -8.06 32.75
N THR A 174 -3.10 -8.52 32.00
CA THR A 174 -2.37 -9.78 32.23
C THR A 174 -0.92 -9.47 32.58
N ARG A 175 -0.19 -10.44 33.09
CA ARG A 175 1.25 -10.27 33.34
C ARG A 175 2.00 -9.94 32.05
N GLY A 176 2.98 -9.06 32.15
CA GLY A 176 3.80 -8.57 31.05
C GLY A 176 3.25 -7.32 30.34
N GLN A 177 2.12 -6.75 30.80
CA GLN A 177 1.53 -5.55 30.22
C GLN A 177 1.89 -4.26 30.97
N THR A 178 2.36 -4.39 32.20
CA THR A 178 2.77 -3.24 33.04
C THR A 178 4.10 -3.52 33.75
N VAL A 179 4.54 -2.59 34.57
CA VAL A 179 5.82 -2.76 35.29
C VAL A 179 5.71 -3.80 36.39
N LYS A 180 6.77 -4.58 36.56
CA LYS A 180 6.81 -5.74 37.42
C LYS A 180 6.33 -5.49 38.87
N ALA A 181 6.78 -4.40 39.49
CA ALA A 181 6.39 -4.06 40.86
C ALA A 181 4.88 -3.82 41.01
N PHE A 182 4.26 -3.19 40.01
CA PHE A 182 2.83 -2.95 39.94
C PHE A 182 2.06 -4.27 39.74
N GLU A 183 2.51 -5.10 38.79
CA GLU A 183 1.89 -6.38 38.49
C GLU A 183 1.95 -7.33 39.72
N ASP A 184 3.12 -7.43 40.33
CA ASP A 184 3.28 -8.32 41.51
C ASP A 184 2.34 -7.91 42.64
N ALA A 185 2.17 -6.60 42.86
CA ALA A 185 1.18 -6.12 43.83
C ALA A 185 -0.25 -6.50 43.42
N CYS A 186 -0.66 -6.20 42.17
CA CYS A 186 -2.01 -6.49 41.67
C CYS A 186 -2.36 -7.98 41.77
N PHE A 187 -1.46 -8.86 41.33
CA PHE A 187 -1.71 -10.30 41.29
C PHE A 187 -1.69 -10.98 42.68
N SER A 188 -1.04 -10.36 43.70
CA SER A 188 -1.03 -10.85 45.06
C SER A 188 -2.28 -10.46 45.87
N MET A 189 -3.01 -9.41 45.39
CA MET A 189 -4.16 -8.86 46.14
C MET A 189 -5.44 -9.68 45.94
N LYS A 190 -6.36 -9.54 46.88
CA LYS A 190 -7.75 -9.99 46.77
C LYS A 190 -8.63 -8.90 46.19
N VAL A 191 -9.71 -9.28 45.51
CA VAL A 191 -10.68 -8.31 44.98
C VAL A 191 -11.24 -7.45 46.11
N GLY A 192 -11.30 -6.14 45.91
CA GLY A 192 -11.68 -5.12 46.88
C GLY A 192 -10.54 -4.62 47.76
N GLU A 193 -9.40 -5.30 47.80
CA GLU A 193 -8.23 -4.91 48.58
C GLU A 193 -7.54 -3.66 48.00
N MET A 194 -6.93 -2.88 48.88
CA MET A 194 -6.12 -1.70 48.51
C MET A 194 -4.69 -1.89 49.02
N SER A 195 -3.72 -1.67 48.12
CA SER A 195 -2.30 -1.75 48.47
C SER A 195 -1.85 -0.56 49.31
N LYS A 196 -0.79 -0.75 50.10
CA LYS A 196 0.08 0.37 50.50
C LYS A 196 0.71 0.99 49.24
N PRO A 197 1.28 2.22 49.34
CA PRO A 197 2.03 2.78 48.22
C PRO A 197 3.14 1.82 47.74
N VAL A 198 3.08 1.43 46.49
CA VAL A 198 4.04 0.54 45.79
C VAL A 198 4.95 1.41 44.90
N LEU A 199 6.25 1.31 45.09
CA LEU A 199 7.23 2.03 44.28
C LEU A 199 7.52 1.26 42.99
N SER A 200 7.47 1.98 41.88
CA SER A 200 7.91 1.52 40.56
C SER A 200 8.85 2.56 39.91
N GLU A 201 9.31 2.28 38.72
CA GLU A 201 10.10 3.23 37.92
C GLU A 201 9.34 4.51 37.53
N PHE A 202 8.00 4.53 37.64
CA PHE A 202 7.15 5.70 37.37
C PHE A 202 6.80 6.52 38.62
N GLY A 203 7.04 5.95 39.82
CA GLY A 203 6.70 6.56 41.08
C GLY A 203 5.90 5.66 42.00
N TYR A 204 5.18 6.24 42.95
CA TYR A 204 4.37 5.50 43.92
C TYR A 204 2.96 5.30 43.40
N HIS A 205 2.50 4.02 43.44
CA HIS A 205 1.15 3.62 43.08
C HIS A 205 0.37 3.21 44.32
N ILE A 206 -0.83 3.77 44.52
CA ILE A 206 -1.82 3.19 45.41
C ILE A 206 -2.79 2.44 44.53
N ILE A 207 -2.93 1.14 44.77
CA ILE A 207 -3.67 0.23 43.88
C ILE A 207 -4.90 -0.28 44.61
N LYS A 208 -6.05 -0.31 43.92
CA LYS A 208 -7.25 -1.01 44.38
C LYS A 208 -7.61 -2.06 43.38
N LEU A 209 -7.70 -3.32 43.80
CA LEU A 209 -8.07 -4.41 42.91
C LEU A 209 -9.59 -4.46 42.75
N MET A 210 -10.07 -4.20 41.54
CA MET A 210 -11.49 -4.13 41.23
C MET A 210 -12.07 -5.48 40.79
N GLY A 211 -11.24 -6.33 40.19
CA GLY A 211 -11.67 -7.64 39.69
C GLY A 211 -10.50 -8.60 39.50
N LYS A 212 -10.78 -9.89 39.51
CA LYS A 212 -9.85 -10.99 39.19
C LYS A 212 -10.63 -12.09 38.51
N GLN A 213 -10.12 -12.61 37.41
CA GLN A 213 -10.73 -13.75 36.71
C GLN A 213 -9.68 -14.52 35.92
N ASP A 214 -10.03 -15.72 35.51
CA ASP A 214 -9.16 -16.58 34.73
C ASP A 214 -8.96 -16.05 33.30
N PHE A 215 -10.04 -15.91 32.58
CA PHE A 215 -10.08 -15.36 31.21
C PHE A 215 -11.52 -15.00 30.86
N PHE A 216 -11.71 -14.26 29.75
CA PHE A 216 -13.04 -13.93 29.21
C PHE A 216 -13.70 -15.15 28.56
N PRO A 217 -15.04 -15.30 28.63
CA PRO A 217 -15.77 -16.27 27.82
C PRO A 217 -15.55 -16.03 26.32
N TYR A 218 -15.52 -17.11 25.52
CA TYR A 218 -15.30 -17.03 24.08
C TYR A 218 -16.24 -16.02 23.38
N ASP A 219 -17.53 -16.13 23.66
CA ASP A 219 -18.56 -15.29 23.01
C ASP A 219 -18.33 -13.78 23.22
N SER A 220 -17.73 -13.39 24.35
CA SER A 220 -17.45 -11.98 24.64
C SER A 220 -16.24 -11.42 23.89
N VAL A 221 -15.35 -12.26 23.39
CA VAL A 221 -14.10 -11.87 22.69
C VAL A 221 -14.06 -12.35 21.23
N ARG A 222 -15.06 -13.13 20.80
CA ARG A 222 -15.14 -13.71 19.46
C ARG A 222 -14.98 -12.66 18.35
N ASN A 223 -15.71 -11.55 18.45
CA ASN A 223 -15.65 -10.50 17.46
C ASN A 223 -14.26 -9.85 17.37
N ASP A 224 -13.60 -9.63 18.52
CA ASP A 224 -12.24 -9.08 18.55
C ASP A 224 -11.24 -10.05 17.92
N ILE A 225 -11.41 -11.36 18.14
CA ILE A 225 -10.59 -12.40 17.53
C ILE A 225 -10.83 -12.45 16.01
N CYS A 226 -12.07 -12.38 15.54
CA CYS A 226 -12.38 -12.32 14.11
C CYS A 226 -11.77 -11.07 13.45
N HIS A 227 -11.91 -9.90 14.07
CA HIS A 227 -11.24 -8.68 13.60
C HIS A 227 -9.70 -8.82 13.60
N PHE A 228 -9.13 -9.50 14.58
CA PHE A 228 -7.70 -9.79 14.61
C PHE A 228 -7.27 -10.71 13.45
N ILE A 229 -8.06 -11.77 13.16
CA ILE A 229 -7.84 -12.67 12.01
C ILE A 229 -7.80 -11.86 10.72
N ASP A 230 -8.78 -10.95 10.52
CA ASP A 230 -8.88 -10.13 9.31
C ASP A 230 -7.74 -9.11 9.21
N ALA A 231 -7.49 -8.36 10.28
CA ALA A 231 -6.47 -7.32 10.32
C ALA A 231 -5.03 -7.86 10.16
N ARG A 232 -4.80 -9.12 10.52
CA ARG A 232 -3.49 -9.78 10.39
C ARG A 232 -3.35 -10.64 9.14
N GLY A 233 -4.36 -10.66 8.27
CA GLY A 233 -4.34 -11.47 7.05
C GLY A 233 -4.30 -12.98 7.31
N ILE A 234 -4.75 -13.44 8.49
CA ILE A 234 -4.72 -14.86 8.88
C ILE A 234 -5.62 -15.71 7.98
N ARG A 235 -6.65 -15.11 7.34
CA ARG A 235 -7.50 -15.82 6.37
C ARG A 235 -6.67 -16.45 5.25
N GLU A 236 -5.66 -15.76 4.74
CA GLU A 236 -4.78 -16.32 3.70
C GLU A 236 -4.02 -17.56 4.19
N HIS A 237 -3.57 -17.53 5.45
CA HIS A 237 -2.95 -18.71 6.04
C HIS A 237 -3.94 -19.90 6.19
N ILE A 238 -5.18 -19.63 6.59
CA ILE A 238 -6.23 -20.67 6.67
C ILE A 238 -6.48 -21.26 5.28
N ILE A 239 -6.58 -20.42 4.24
CA ILE A 239 -6.73 -20.84 2.85
C ILE A 239 -5.57 -21.75 2.43
N ASP A 240 -4.33 -21.34 2.69
CA ASP A 240 -3.15 -22.12 2.32
C ASP A 240 -3.08 -23.48 3.01
N VAL A 241 -3.40 -23.53 4.30
CA VAL A 241 -3.48 -24.80 5.04
C VAL A 241 -4.59 -25.69 4.48
N LYS A 242 -5.73 -25.12 4.11
CA LYS A 242 -6.85 -25.87 3.52
C LYS A 242 -6.50 -26.42 2.14
N LEU A 243 -5.87 -25.62 1.28
CA LEU A 243 -5.38 -26.04 -0.03
C LEU A 243 -4.38 -27.19 0.08
N ASP A 244 -3.41 -27.09 1.02
CA ASP A 244 -2.45 -28.15 1.30
C ASP A 244 -3.15 -29.44 1.79
N SER A 245 -4.18 -29.31 2.61
CA SER A 245 -4.96 -30.44 3.09
C SER A 245 -5.70 -31.15 1.95
N ILE A 246 -6.34 -30.36 1.05
CA ILE A 246 -7.07 -30.90 -0.10
C ILE A 246 -6.11 -31.59 -1.06
N SER A 247 -4.99 -30.97 -1.39
CA SER A 247 -4.00 -31.54 -2.32
C SER A 247 -3.40 -32.85 -1.79
N LYS A 248 -3.08 -32.92 -0.50
CA LYS A 248 -2.56 -34.14 0.15
C LYS A 248 -3.57 -35.27 0.25
N SER A 249 -4.86 -34.95 0.30
CA SER A 249 -5.93 -35.95 0.40
C SER A 249 -6.40 -36.45 -0.98
N SER A 250 -5.96 -35.85 -2.07
CA SER A 250 -6.38 -36.18 -3.43
C SER A 250 -5.22 -36.78 -4.25
N ALA A 251 -5.47 -37.92 -4.86
CA ALA A 251 -4.51 -38.51 -5.80
C ALA A 251 -4.42 -37.76 -7.14
N GLN A 252 -5.43 -36.94 -7.46
CA GLN A 252 -5.58 -36.23 -8.73
C GLN A 252 -5.09 -34.77 -8.64
N LEU A 253 -5.30 -34.12 -7.50
CA LEU A 253 -4.97 -32.71 -7.26
C LEU A 253 -3.63 -32.62 -6.55
N LYS A 254 -2.53 -32.66 -7.30
CA LYS A 254 -1.17 -32.85 -6.79
C LYS A 254 -0.60 -31.67 -6.01
N ASP A 255 -1.12 -30.47 -6.25
CA ASP A 255 -0.65 -29.21 -5.65
C ASP A 255 -1.80 -28.20 -5.49
N LYS A 256 -1.51 -27.07 -4.89
CA LYS A 256 -2.48 -25.98 -4.64
C LYS A 256 -3.06 -25.42 -5.94
N GLU A 257 -2.25 -25.35 -7.00
CA GLU A 257 -2.68 -24.82 -8.29
C GLU A 257 -3.73 -25.73 -8.92
N ALA A 258 -3.49 -27.04 -8.93
CA ALA A 258 -4.45 -28.03 -9.41
C ALA A 258 -5.78 -28.00 -8.61
N VAL A 259 -5.73 -27.72 -7.29
CA VAL A 259 -6.94 -27.53 -6.48
C VAL A 259 -7.70 -26.28 -6.92
N LEU A 260 -7.02 -25.17 -7.14
CA LEU A 260 -7.64 -23.92 -7.57
C LEU A 260 -8.19 -24.02 -9.00
N ASP A 261 -7.52 -24.73 -9.91
CA ASP A 261 -8.02 -25.01 -11.25
C ASP A 261 -9.32 -25.83 -11.22
N ASP A 262 -9.34 -26.90 -10.44
CA ASP A 262 -10.53 -27.74 -10.27
C ASP A 262 -11.70 -26.94 -9.66
N MET A 263 -11.41 -26.13 -8.64
CA MET A 263 -12.42 -25.24 -8.05
C MET A 263 -12.93 -24.23 -9.07
N THR A 264 -12.03 -23.59 -9.82
CA THR A 264 -12.39 -22.64 -10.89
C THR A 264 -13.35 -23.30 -11.88
N ALA A 265 -12.99 -24.47 -12.40
CA ALA A 265 -13.83 -25.21 -13.35
C ALA A 265 -15.22 -25.53 -12.77
N LYS A 266 -15.29 -25.98 -11.50
CA LYS A 266 -16.55 -26.28 -10.83
C LYS A 266 -17.42 -25.07 -10.54
N MET A 267 -16.81 -23.94 -10.21
CA MET A 267 -17.52 -22.69 -9.90
C MET A 267 -18.03 -22.02 -11.16
N THR A 268 -17.20 -21.91 -12.20
CA THR A 268 -17.56 -21.29 -13.48
C THR A 268 -18.59 -22.12 -14.25
N ALA A 269 -18.67 -23.43 -14.01
CA ALA A 269 -19.72 -24.28 -14.57
C ALA A 269 -21.12 -24.00 -13.95
N LYS A 270 -21.19 -23.32 -12.80
CA LYS A 270 -22.42 -23.02 -12.05
C LYS A 270 -22.80 -21.57 -12.05
N ASP A 271 -21.82 -20.69 -12.29
CA ASP A 271 -21.97 -19.24 -12.22
C ASP A 271 -21.43 -18.60 -13.51
N ASP A 272 -22.33 -18.20 -14.38
CA ASP A 272 -22.02 -17.56 -15.66
C ASP A 272 -21.35 -16.18 -15.45
N GLN A 273 -21.66 -15.46 -14.36
CA GLN A 273 -21.02 -14.18 -14.07
C GLN A 273 -19.54 -14.38 -13.77
N LEU A 274 -19.21 -15.34 -12.91
CA LEU A 274 -17.83 -15.70 -12.61
C LEU A 274 -17.10 -16.25 -13.85
N LYS A 275 -17.77 -17.08 -14.64
CA LYS A 275 -17.24 -17.63 -15.90
C LYS A 275 -16.78 -16.51 -16.83
N TYR A 276 -17.66 -15.56 -17.12
CA TYR A 276 -17.34 -14.48 -18.05
C TYR A 276 -16.39 -13.46 -17.46
N LEU A 277 -16.40 -13.26 -16.14
CA LEU A 277 -15.41 -12.42 -15.46
C LEU A 277 -13.99 -12.97 -15.64
N VAL A 278 -13.78 -14.25 -15.39
CA VAL A 278 -12.48 -14.94 -15.54
C VAL A 278 -12.05 -14.94 -17.01
N GLN A 279 -12.98 -15.26 -17.94
CA GLN A 279 -12.72 -15.25 -19.38
C GLN A 279 -12.34 -13.86 -19.88
N GLU A 280 -13.05 -12.82 -19.45
CA GLU A 280 -12.77 -11.43 -19.87
C GLU A 280 -11.38 -10.99 -19.43
N TYR A 281 -10.95 -11.37 -18.23
CA TYR A 281 -9.60 -11.04 -17.78
C TYR A 281 -8.52 -11.76 -18.60
N HIS A 282 -8.72 -13.07 -18.84
CA HIS A 282 -7.87 -13.87 -19.72
C HIS A 282 -7.76 -13.25 -21.12
N ASP A 283 -8.89 -12.98 -21.74
CA ASP A 283 -8.96 -12.39 -23.08
C ASP A 283 -8.42 -10.95 -23.10
N GLY A 284 -8.62 -10.18 -22.03
CA GLY A 284 -8.09 -8.83 -21.88
C GLY A 284 -6.56 -8.77 -21.84
N LEU A 285 -5.92 -9.71 -21.15
CA LEU A 285 -4.46 -9.85 -21.15
C LEU A 285 -3.93 -10.21 -22.56
N LEU A 286 -4.59 -11.11 -23.26
CA LEU A 286 -4.26 -11.48 -24.65
C LEU A 286 -4.40 -10.28 -25.59
N LEU A 287 -5.51 -9.55 -25.45
CA LEU A 287 -5.79 -8.34 -26.23
C LEU A 287 -4.71 -7.27 -26.03
N TYR A 288 -4.30 -7.06 -24.76
CA TYR A 288 -3.23 -6.13 -24.42
C TYR A 288 -1.91 -6.54 -25.08
N GLU A 289 -1.50 -7.80 -24.88
CA GLU A 289 -0.21 -8.30 -25.35
C GLU A 289 -0.08 -8.25 -26.87
N ILE A 290 -1.13 -8.69 -27.60
CA ILE A 290 -1.11 -8.65 -29.07
C ILE A 290 -1.13 -7.23 -29.60
N SER A 291 -1.91 -6.34 -28.96
CA SER A 291 -1.97 -4.92 -29.36
C SER A 291 -0.64 -4.21 -29.10
N ASN A 292 0.00 -4.52 -27.98
CA ASN A 292 1.32 -3.97 -27.65
C ASN A 292 2.36 -4.37 -28.72
N ARG A 293 2.45 -5.66 -29.04
CA ARG A 293 3.45 -6.16 -30.01
C ARG A 293 3.22 -5.70 -31.44
N LEU A 294 1.96 -5.75 -31.91
CA LEU A 294 1.67 -5.50 -33.32
C LEU A 294 1.40 -4.03 -33.64
N VAL A 295 0.99 -3.24 -32.66
CA VAL A 295 0.57 -1.86 -32.86
C VAL A 295 1.46 -0.88 -32.11
N TRP A 296 1.45 -0.93 -30.78
CA TRP A 296 2.02 0.14 -29.95
C TRP A 296 3.55 0.14 -29.97
N GLU A 297 4.20 -1.00 -29.73
CA GLU A 297 5.66 -1.09 -29.79
C GLU A 297 6.18 -0.82 -31.21
N LYS A 298 5.49 -1.35 -32.22
CA LYS A 298 5.86 -1.11 -33.62
C LYS A 298 5.76 0.36 -33.96
N ALA A 299 4.64 1.00 -33.63
CA ALA A 299 4.45 2.43 -33.85
C ALA A 299 5.43 3.30 -33.07
N ALA A 300 5.74 2.93 -31.81
CA ALA A 300 6.69 3.67 -30.97
C ALA A 300 8.14 3.58 -31.44
N ARG A 301 8.50 2.53 -32.18
CA ARG A 301 9.86 2.30 -32.69
C ARG A 301 10.06 2.70 -34.17
N ASP A 302 8.98 3.06 -34.85
CA ASP A 302 9.02 3.50 -36.28
C ASP A 302 9.43 4.97 -36.34
N GLU A 303 10.73 5.24 -36.17
CA GLU A 303 11.32 6.58 -36.19
C GLU A 303 11.01 7.33 -37.50
N GLU A 304 10.99 6.63 -38.63
CA GLU A 304 10.69 7.23 -39.92
C GLU A 304 9.22 7.67 -40.01
N ALA A 305 8.27 6.80 -39.63
CA ALA A 305 6.85 7.14 -39.59
C ALA A 305 6.55 8.24 -38.58
N LEU A 306 7.18 8.19 -37.39
CA LEU A 306 7.03 9.21 -36.35
C LEU A 306 7.55 10.57 -36.83
N ALA A 307 8.71 10.63 -37.49
CA ALA A 307 9.27 11.84 -38.05
C ALA A 307 8.38 12.42 -39.20
N ALA A 308 7.89 11.54 -40.07
CA ALA A 308 6.98 11.93 -41.16
C ALA A 308 5.64 12.45 -40.60
N TYR A 309 5.07 11.79 -39.61
CA TYR A 309 3.85 12.24 -38.95
C TYR A 309 4.04 13.60 -38.26
N PHE A 310 5.14 13.77 -37.52
CA PHE A 310 5.46 15.05 -36.89
C PHE A 310 5.63 16.17 -37.91
N ALA A 311 6.37 15.93 -39.02
CA ALA A 311 6.55 16.91 -40.05
C ALA A 311 5.22 17.40 -40.64
N LYS A 312 4.26 16.46 -40.88
CA LYS A 312 2.92 16.76 -41.42
C LYS A 312 2.04 17.48 -40.38
N HIS A 313 2.16 17.13 -39.09
CA HIS A 313 1.32 17.64 -38.03
C HIS A 313 2.03 18.65 -37.10
N LYS A 314 3.15 19.21 -37.51
CA LYS A 314 4.03 20.07 -36.70
C LYS A 314 3.31 21.23 -36.00
N LYS A 315 2.26 21.77 -36.60
CA LYS A 315 1.44 22.84 -36.00
C LYS A 315 0.71 22.40 -34.73
N ASN A 316 0.31 21.16 -34.64
CA ASN A 316 -0.41 20.61 -33.47
C ASN A 316 0.51 20.46 -32.26
N TYR A 317 1.82 20.51 -32.46
CA TYR A 317 2.86 20.40 -31.43
C TYR A 317 3.56 21.73 -31.16
N ALA A 318 2.92 22.85 -31.45
CA ALA A 318 3.46 24.18 -31.18
C ALA A 318 3.54 24.47 -29.69
N TRP A 319 4.57 25.18 -29.27
CA TRP A 319 4.69 25.74 -27.94
C TRP A 319 3.94 27.06 -27.81
N ASP A 320 3.22 27.24 -26.71
CA ASP A 320 2.49 28.47 -26.40
C ASP A 320 3.42 29.58 -25.92
N GLU A 321 4.54 29.16 -25.29
CA GLU A 321 5.51 30.04 -24.63
C GLU A 321 6.95 29.63 -24.98
N PRO A 322 7.93 30.55 -24.82
CA PRO A 322 9.33 30.24 -25.09
C PRO A 322 9.86 29.09 -24.24
N ARG A 323 10.82 28.35 -24.77
CA ARG A 323 11.59 27.31 -24.07
C ARG A 323 13.07 27.68 -24.10
N PHE A 324 13.80 27.23 -23.10
CA PHE A 324 15.27 27.30 -23.10
C PHE A 324 15.84 25.90 -23.32
N LYS A 325 16.46 25.70 -24.50
CA LYS A 325 17.20 24.46 -24.80
C LYS A 325 18.65 24.65 -24.38
N GLY A 326 19.08 23.96 -23.32
CA GLY A 326 20.40 24.21 -22.78
C GLY A 326 20.68 23.43 -21.50
N ILE A 327 21.62 23.96 -20.73
CA ILE A 327 21.97 23.47 -19.40
C ILE A 327 21.87 24.59 -18.36
N ALA A 328 21.38 24.21 -17.18
CA ALA A 328 21.58 24.93 -15.91
C ALA A 328 22.71 24.20 -15.16
N TYR A 329 23.71 24.91 -14.65
CA TYR A 329 24.84 24.27 -14.00
C TYR A 329 25.45 25.10 -12.90
N HIS A 330 26.05 24.41 -11.94
CA HIS A 330 26.71 24.95 -10.77
C HIS A 330 28.15 24.48 -10.73
N VAL A 331 29.09 25.39 -10.44
CA VAL A 331 30.53 25.10 -10.43
C VAL A 331 31.21 25.65 -9.18
N LYS A 332 32.38 25.09 -8.85
CA LYS A 332 33.21 25.55 -7.73
C LYS A 332 34.04 26.79 -8.09
N ASN A 333 34.47 26.90 -9.35
CA ASN A 333 35.41 27.91 -9.82
C ASN A 333 34.89 28.65 -11.05
N GLN A 334 35.11 29.95 -11.15
CA GLN A 334 34.72 30.76 -12.28
C GLN A 334 35.38 30.33 -13.60
N ALA A 335 36.57 29.71 -13.54
CA ALA A 335 37.25 29.14 -14.73
C ALA A 335 36.40 28.03 -15.38
N ASP A 336 35.70 27.21 -14.58
CA ASP A 336 34.85 26.11 -15.07
C ASP A 336 33.64 26.63 -15.85
N VAL A 337 33.13 27.82 -15.56
CA VAL A 337 32.06 28.44 -16.34
C VAL A 337 32.50 28.64 -17.81
N LYS A 338 33.74 29.15 -18.00
CA LYS A 338 34.29 29.36 -19.36
C LYS A 338 34.66 28.03 -20.04
N ALA A 339 35.20 27.08 -19.27
CA ALA A 339 35.57 25.77 -19.74
C ALA A 339 34.36 24.97 -20.26
N VAL A 340 33.24 24.96 -19.52
CA VAL A 340 31.98 24.32 -19.91
C VAL A 340 31.46 24.90 -21.22
N LYS A 341 31.40 26.23 -21.34
CA LYS A 341 30.97 26.89 -22.58
C LYS A 341 31.88 26.55 -23.78
N LYS A 342 33.19 26.46 -23.55
CA LYS A 342 34.17 26.08 -24.60
C LYS A 342 33.99 24.63 -25.04
N ALA A 343 33.77 23.72 -24.09
CA ALA A 343 33.61 22.29 -24.36
C ALA A 343 32.34 21.99 -25.18
N LEU A 344 31.26 22.74 -24.97
CA LEU A 344 29.98 22.55 -25.66
C LEU A 344 29.82 23.31 -26.94
N LYS A 345 30.69 24.29 -27.20
CA LYS A 345 30.59 25.12 -28.41
C LYS A 345 30.75 24.28 -29.66
N GLY A 346 29.75 24.33 -30.56
CA GLY A 346 29.75 23.60 -31.83
C GLY A 346 29.40 22.10 -31.70
N LYS A 347 29.10 21.61 -30.50
CA LYS A 347 28.66 20.23 -30.31
C LYS A 347 27.14 20.13 -30.47
N PRO A 348 26.62 19.02 -31.04
CA PRO A 348 25.20 18.69 -31.01
C PRO A 348 24.68 18.62 -29.56
N PHE A 349 23.40 19.02 -29.36
CA PHE A 349 22.84 19.10 -28.01
C PHE A 349 22.76 17.73 -27.31
N ASP A 350 22.49 16.67 -28.02
CA ASP A 350 22.43 15.28 -27.55
C ASP A 350 23.78 14.80 -27.00
N GLU A 351 24.90 15.21 -27.58
CA GLU A 351 26.22 14.85 -27.09
C GLU A 351 26.65 15.60 -25.82
N TRP A 352 25.94 16.67 -25.43
CA TRP A 352 26.37 17.55 -24.34
C TRP A 352 26.51 16.81 -23.00
N ALA A 353 25.64 15.84 -22.70
CA ALA A 353 25.71 15.10 -21.46
C ALA A 353 27.00 14.28 -21.33
N GLU A 354 27.40 13.62 -22.42
CA GLU A 354 28.61 12.80 -22.47
C GLU A 354 29.88 13.67 -22.44
N VAL A 355 29.89 14.78 -23.20
CA VAL A 355 30.99 15.76 -23.17
C VAL A 355 31.20 16.32 -21.78
N LEU A 356 30.11 16.65 -21.04
CA LEU A 356 30.21 17.18 -19.69
C LEU A 356 30.67 16.12 -18.70
N ARG A 357 30.16 14.89 -18.82
CA ARG A 357 30.56 13.76 -17.98
C ARG A 357 32.05 13.46 -18.11
N SER A 358 32.51 13.31 -19.34
CA SER A 358 33.92 12.94 -19.61
C SER A 358 34.92 14.06 -19.33
N SER A 359 34.53 15.34 -19.54
CA SER A 359 35.46 16.46 -19.36
C SER A 359 35.49 17.03 -17.94
N PHE A 360 34.44 16.86 -17.14
CA PHE A 360 34.32 17.54 -15.85
C PHE A 360 33.96 16.61 -14.69
N ASN A 361 33.37 15.44 -14.95
CA ASN A 361 32.89 14.53 -13.92
C ASN A 361 33.42 13.10 -14.10
N ALA A 362 34.61 12.96 -14.70
CA ALA A 362 35.32 11.69 -14.83
C ALA A 362 35.99 11.30 -13.49
N ASP A 363 36.38 10.03 -13.38
CA ASP A 363 37.23 9.49 -12.31
C ASP A 363 36.71 9.76 -10.89
N SER A 364 35.39 9.65 -10.69
CA SER A 364 34.74 9.87 -9.39
C SER A 364 34.83 11.31 -8.82
N VAL A 365 35.37 12.24 -9.58
CA VAL A 365 35.46 13.66 -9.21
C VAL A 365 34.32 14.42 -9.85
N ILE A 366 33.41 14.97 -9.03
CA ILE A 366 32.33 15.83 -9.50
C ILE A 366 32.78 17.30 -9.46
N ARG A 367 33.11 17.86 -10.61
CA ARG A 367 33.53 19.28 -10.73
C ARG A 367 32.36 20.20 -10.97
N ILE A 368 31.29 19.72 -11.63
CA ILE A 368 30.09 20.49 -11.95
C ILE A 368 28.83 19.72 -11.61
N ARG A 369 27.80 20.41 -11.19
CA ARG A 369 26.42 19.90 -11.14
C ARG A 369 25.68 20.50 -12.31
N VAL A 370 25.01 19.64 -13.11
CA VAL A 370 24.39 20.08 -14.36
C VAL A 370 23.04 19.41 -14.56
N GLU A 371 22.09 20.20 -15.01
CA GLU A 371 20.80 19.77 -15.52
C GLU A 371 20.68 20.17 -16.98
N LYS A 372 20.44 19.19 -17.88
CA LYS A 372 20.29 19.41 -19.32
C LYS A 372 18.85 19.19 -19.73
N GLY A 373 18.27 20.11 -20.48
CA GLY A 373 16.88 19.97 -20.90
C GLY A 373 16.39 21.08 -21.87
N ILE A 374 15.10 20.96 -22.15
CA ILE A 374 14.31 22.03 -22.81
C ILE A 374 13.33 22.52 -21.76
N PHE A 375 13.71 23.59 -21.09
CA PHE A 375 12.99 24.13 -19.94
C PHE A 375 11.89 25.12 -20.39
N LYS A 376 10.73 25.00 -19.77
CA LYS A 376 9.70 26.05 -19.76
C LYS A 376 9.86 26.91 -18.50
N MET A 377 9.14 28.02 -18.44
CA MET A 377 9.04 28.79 -17.20
C MET A 377 8.45 27.94 -16.07
N GLY A 378 9.13 27.92 -14.93
CA GLY A 378 8.78 27.13 -13.74
C GLY A 378 9.48 25.78 -13.62
N ASP A 379 10.17 25.29 -14.66
CA ASP A 379 10.85 23.98 -14.61
C ASP A 379 12.15 24.00 -13.80
N ASN A 380 12.88 25.13 -13.84
CA ASN A 380 14.17 25.25 -13.17
C ASN A 380 14.41 26.69 -12.68
N ALA A 381 14.59 26.88 -11.40
CA ALA A 381 14.74 28.20 -10.78
C ALA A 381 15.92 29.00 -11.33
N LEU A 382 17.04 28.33 -11.65
CA LEU A 382 18.23 28.99 -12.22
C LEU A 382 17.97 29.49 -13.65
N VAL A 383 17.27 28.68 -14.46
CA VAL A 383 16.84 29.08 -15.81
C VAL A 383 15.82 30.21 -15.74
N ASP A 384 14.87 30.14 -14.84
CA ASP A 384 13.86 31.18 -14.62
C ASP A 384 14.55 32.52 -14.28
N ASN A 385 15.50 32.50 -13.35
CA ASN A 385 16.23 33.70 -12.96
C ASN A 385 17.16 34.23 -14.04
N LYS A 386 18.05 33.38 -14.59
CA LYS A 386 19.12 33.83 -15.51
C LYS A 386 18.65 34.04 -16.94
N VAL A 387 17.71 33.25 -17.42
CA VAL A 387 17.27 33.23 -18.83
C VAL A 387 15.95 33.96 -19.01
N PHE A 388 14.93 33.56 -18.24
CA PHE A 388 13.59 34.15 -18.34
C PHE A 388 13.41 35.45 -17.52
N ARG A 389 14.45 35.87 -16.76
CA ARG A 389 14.47 37.11 -15.99
C ARG A 389 13.31 37.23 -14.96
N ARG A 390 12.92 36.10 -14.39
CA ARG A 390 11.92 36.07 -13.29
C ARG A 390 12.58 36.31 -11.95
N ASP A 391 11.87 36.96 -11.05
CA ASP A 391 12.30 37.12 -9.66
C ASP A 391 12.02 35.82 -8.88
N VAL A 392 12.88 34.84 -9.07
CA VAL A 392 12.81 33.52 -8.42
C VAL A 392 14.12 33.32 -7.66
N LYS A 393 14.00 32.95 -6.39
CA LYS A 393 15.14 32.62 -5.54
C LYS A 393 15.78 31.31 -6.02
N VAL A 394 17.08 31.38 -6.34
CA VAL A 394 17.88 30.19 -6.62
C VAL A 394 18.52 29.73 -5.31
N GLU A 395 18.25 28.50 -4.87
CA GLU A 395 18.89 27.94 -3.69
C GLU A 395 20.37 27.63 -3.98
N PRO A 396 21.30 28.24 -3.22
CA PRO A 396 22.71 28.07 -3.48
C PRO A 396 23.18 26.66 -3.09
N LEU A 397 23.96 26.03 -3.96
CA LEU A 397 24.64 24.77 -3.62
C LEU A 397 25.96 25.10 -2.87
N LYS A 398 26.03 24.72 -1.60
CA LYS A 398 27.17 25.02 -0.68
C LYS A 398 28.54 24.71 -1.28
N GLU A 399 28.66 23.59 -2.00
CA GLU A 399 29.89 23.14 -2.62
C GLU A 399 30.13 23.71 -4.02
N TYR A 400 29.11 24.29 -4.67
CA TYR A 400 29.13 24.79 -6.05
C TYR A 400 28.45 26.18 -6.11
N PRO A 401 29.07 27.21 -5.51
CA PRO A 401 28.41 28.50 -5.29
C PRO A 401 28.21 29.36 -6.52
N ILE A 402 28.69 28.93 -7.68
CA ILE A 402 28.64 29.74 -8.93
C ILE A 402 27.64 29.13 -9.87
N ASP A 403 26.59 29.88 -10.19
CA ASP A 403 25.47 29.51 -11.02
C ASP A 403 25.60 30.03 -12.45
N ALA A 404 25.43 29.18 -13.44
CA ALA A 404 25.50 29.57 -14.82
C ALA A 404 24.53 28.79 -15.72
N THR A 405 24.25 29.35 -16.88
CA THR A 405 23.47 28.69 -17.96
C THR A 405 24.21 28.78 -19.27
N TYR A 406 23.99 27.77 -20.12
CA TYR A 406 24.46 27.78 -21.50
C TYR A 406 23.45 27.09 -22.40
N GLY A 407 23.05 27.78 -23.51
CA GLY A 407 22.04 27.30 -24.41
C GLY A 407 21.42 28.41 -25.22
N LYS A 408 20.28 28.14 -25.84
CA LYS A 408 19.52 29.11 -26.63
C LYS A 408 18.04 29.12 -26.19
N VAL A 409 17.43 30.30 -26.28
CA VAL A 409 15.98 30.43 -26.15
C VAL A 409 15.33 30.06 -27.46
N LEU A 410 14.43 29.09 -27.44
CA LEU A 410 13.54 28.74 -28.53
C LEU A 410 12.29 29.61 -28.38
N LYS A 411 12.02 30.40 -29.38
CA LYS A 411 10.83 31.24 -29.41
C LYS A 411 9.57 30.37 -29.50
N LYS A 412 8.41 30.99 -29.24
CA LYS A 412 7.09 30.40 -29.50
C LYS A 412 7.07 29.82 -30.94
N GLY A 413 6.61 28.59 -31.09
CA GLY A 413 6.56 27.90 -32.37
C GLY A 413 6.44 26.40 -32.27
N PRO A 414 6.60 25.67 -33.37
CA PRO A 414 6.54 24.22 -33.37
C PRO A 414 7.66 23.60 -32.54
N LYS A 415 7.33 22.51 -31.83
CA LYS A 415 8.30 21.69 -31.12
C LYS A 415 9.36 21.14 -32.08
N GLU A 416 10.54 20.90 -31.55
CA GLU A 416 11.52 20.07 -32.25
C GLU A 416 11.10 18.60 -32.05
N TYR A 417 11.26 17.76 -33.07
CA TYR A 417 11.15 16.33 -32.95
C TYR A 417 12.41 15.80 -32.24
N THR A 418 12.21 15.07 -31.17
CA THR A 418 13.30 14.45 -30.38
C THR A 418 12.97 13.00 -30.10
#